data_447924f70df127fec0e97b66960fdd9a
#
_entry.id   447924f70df127fec0e97b66960fdd9a
#
_cell.length_a   1.000
_cell.length_b   1.000
_cell.length_c   1.000
_cell.angle_alpha   90.00
_cell.angle_beta   90.00
_cell.angle_gamma   90.00
#
_symmetry.space_group_name_H-M   'P 1'
#
loop_
_entity.id
_entity.type
_entity.pdbx_description
1 polymer ?
#
loop_
_entity_poly.entity_id
_entity_poly.type
_entity_poly.pdbx_seq_one_letter_code
_entity_poly.pdbx_strand_id
1 'polypeptide(L)'
;MLQEAWERITPFVPSEKIFVVTSEAYIDVVRQQIPQMPAANIIGELEGHGKAPCIGLSALHLRQLDPEAVMAVLTADHYIERADELRRALGAAAQVATEGRLVTLGIQPNRPATGYGYIERGEKLAQVSGHDVYRVKKFTEKPDLATAQAFTESGRYYWNSGMFIWKVSTILHEFEKLMPQFYAQLIEIDAALGTAEEQVVLERVWAKVENETIDYGIMERAEDVAVIPVDIGWSDVGSWATLLELLPADAEGNVIVGQHIGLDTKGCLVHSSRRLVTTIGLEDMVVVDTEDALLVCPKERAQDVKKLVDMLKEMGKDEYL
;
A
#
# COMPACT_ATOMS: atom_id res chain seq x y z
N MET A 1 7.08 -10.64 -2.03
CA MET A 1 6.54 -9.36 -1.50
C MET A 1 5.99 -9.53 -0.08
N LEU A 2 4.98 -10.38 0.20
CA LEU A 2 4.46 -10.58 1.57
C LEU A 2 5.53 -11.07 2.55
N GLN A 3 6.36 -12.03 2.17
CA GLN A 3 7.47 -12.52 2.99
C GLN A 3 8.50 -11.42 3.28
N GLU A 4 8.85 -10.60 2.28
CA GLU A 4 9.75 -9.46 2.46
C GLU A 4 9.16 -8.40 3.40
N ALA A 5 7.85 -8.13 3.30
CA ALA A 5 7.16 -7.23 4.22
C ALA A 5 7.20 -7.78 5.66
N TRP A 6 7.00 -9.09 5.82
CA TRP A 6 7.13 -9.79 7.10
C TRP A 6 8.55 -9.70 7.67
N GLU A 7 9.56 -10.09 6.90
CA GLU A 7 10.97 -10.05 7.32
C GLU A 7 11.45 -8.63 7.67
N ARG A 8 10.90 -7.63 6.99
CA ARG A 8 11.17 -6.22 7.23
C ARG A 8 10.72 -5.76 8.61
N ILE A 9 9.61 -6.30 9.13
CA ILE A 9 8.94 -5.82 10.35
C ILE A 9 9.25 -6.69 11.57
N THR A 10 9.47 -8.00 11.42
CA THR A 10 9.72 -8.93 12.52
C THR A 10 10.89 -8.58 13.45
N PRO A 11 11.97 -7.89 13.00
CA PRO A 11 13.00 -7.40 13.92
C PRO A 11 12.53 -6.26 14.86
N PHE A 12 11.39 -5.63 14.55
CA PHE A 12 10.83 -4.49 15.28
C PHE A 12 9.57 -4.86 16.07
N VAL A 13 8.71 -5.71 15.51
CA VAL A 13 7.44 -6.11 16.10
C VAL A 13 7.42 -7.64 16.26
N PRO A 14 7.14 -8.19 17.46
CA PRO A 14 6.99 -9.63 17.66
C PRO A 14 5.90 -10.23 16.75
N SER A 15 6.11 -11.46 16.30
CA SER A 15 5.21 -12.18 15.37
C SER A 15 3.76 -12.22 15.85
N GLU A 16 3.56 -12.33 17.16
CA GLU A 16 2.25 -12.39 17.80
C GLU A 16 1.47 -11.07 17.73
N LYS A 17 2.16 -9.98 17.37
CA LYS A 17 1.58 -8.63 17.19
C LYS A 17 1.49 -8.19 15.73
N ILE A 18 1.82 -9.06 14.79
CA ILE A 18 1.69 -8.79 13.36
C ILE A 18 0.45 -9.52 12.85
N PHE A 19 -0.41 -8.78 12.17
CA PHE A 19 -1.65 -9.28 11.56
C PHE A 19 -1.58 -9.13 10.05
N VAL A 20 -2.14 -10.08 9.32
CA VAL A 20 -2.36 -9.99 7.88
C VAL A 20 -3.85 -10.04 7.61
N VAL A 21 -4.35 -9.05 6.87
CA VAL A 21 -5.72 -9.04 6.38
C VAL A 21 -5.70 -9.36 4.90
N THR A 22 -6.51 -10.31 4.48
CA THR A 22 -6.58 -10.79 3.10
C THR A 22 -7.98 -11.34 2.79
N SER A 23 -8.28 -11.59 1.53
CA SER A 23 -9.49 -12.35 1.18
C SER A 23 -9.41 -13.77 1.77
N GLU A 24 -10.55 -14.30 2.22
CA GLU A 24 -10.66 -15.69 2.72
C GLU A 24 -10.02 -16.72 1.79
N ALA A 25 -10.14 -16.52 0.47
CA ALA A 25 -9.56 -17.39 -0.55
C ALA A 25 -8.02 -17.51 -0.46
N TYR A 26 -7.33 -16.54 0.15
CA TYR A 26 -5.86 -16.52 0.24
C TYR A 26 -5.31 -16.84 1.62
N ILE A 27 -6.14 -17.13 2.61
CA ILE A 27 -5.69 -17.46 3.99
C ILE A 27 -4.66 -18.60 3.98
N ASP A 28 -4.93 -19.68 3.27
CA ASP A 28 -4.03 -20.84 3.22
C ASP A 28 -2.72 -20.52 2.48
N VAL A 29 -2.76 -19.64 1.48
CA VAL A 29 -1.56 -19.15 0.80
C VAL A 29 -0.69 -18.33 1.75
N VAL A 30 -1.30 -17.45 2.56
CA VAL A 30 -0.58 -16.68 3.60
C VAL A 30 0.05 -17.62 4.62
N ARG A 31 -0.68 -18.63 5.12
CA ARG A 31 -0.15 -19.64 6.05
C ARG A 31 1.05 -20.41 5.50
N GLN A 32 1.02 -20.74 4.21
CA GLN A 32 2.14 -21.42 3.55
C GLN A 32 3.35 -20.50 3.39
N GLN A 33 3.14 -19.22 3.08
CA GLN A 33 4.21 -18.24 2.87
C GLN A 33 4.85 -17.77 4.18
N ILE A 34 4.07 -17.69 5.27
CA ILE A 34 4.54 -17.25 6.58
C ILE A 34 4.08 -18.24 7.66
N PRO A 35 4.69 -19.44 7.72
CA PRO A 35 4.28 -20.49 8.67
C PRO A 35 4.56 -20.12 10.13
N GLN A 36 5.37 -19.09 10.40
CA GLN A 36 5.69 -18.60 11.76
C GLN A 36 4.58 -17.66 12.31
N MET A 37 3.66 -17.18 11.47
CA MET A 37 2.56 -16.33 11.92
C MET A 37 1.51 -17.16 12.66
N PRO A 38 1.03 -16.71 13.84
CA PRO A 38 -0.11 -17.34 14.49
C PRO A 38 -1.35 -17.35 13.56
N ALA A 39 -2.01 -18.49 13.46
CA ALA A 39 -3.17 -18.62 12.57
C ALA A 39 -4.31 -17.63 12.90
N ALA A 40 -4.46 -17.26 14.18
CA ALA A 40 -5.43 -16.28 14.65
C ALA A 40 -5.10 -14.83 14.19
N ASN A 41 -3.89 -14.58 13.69
CA ASN A 41 -3.47 -13.26 13.21
C ASN A 41 -3.72 -13.07 11.70
N ILE A 42 -4.29 -14.07 11.03
CA ILE A 42 -4.70 -13.95 9.64
C ILE A 42 -6.21 -13.71 9.61
N ILE A 43 -6.59 -12.48 9.29
CA ILE A 43 -7.98 -12.03 9.23
C ILE A 43 -8.46 -12.17 7.78
N GLY A 44 -9.51 -12.99 7.56
CA GLY A 44 -10.13 -13.16 6.27
C GLY A 44 -11.23 -12.13 6.03
N GLU A 45 -11.18 -11.42 4.91
CA GLU A 45 -12.31 -10.66 4.40
C GLU A 45 -13.12 -11.52 3.44
N LEU A 46 -14.44 -11.53 3.61
CA LEU A 46 -15.37 -12.26 2.71
C LEU A 46 -15.30 -11.69 1.29
N GLU A 47 -15.29 -10.38 1.20
CA GLU A 47 -15.16 -9.60 -0.03
C GLU A 47 -14.38 -8.32 0.26
N GLY A 48 -13.55 -7.87 -0.68
CA GLY A 48 -12.76 -6.66 -0.51
C GLY A 48 -13.58 -5.40 -0.74
N HIS A 49 -13.75 -4.59 0.30
CA HIS A 49 -14.47 -3.31 0.25
C HIS A 49 -13.53 -2.09 0.39
N GLY A 50 -12.25 -2.25 0.00
CA GLY A 50 -11.24 -1.20 0.09
C GLY A 50 -10.54 -1.11 1.45
N LYS A 51 -9.60 -0.17 1.56
CA LYS A 51 -8.73 -0.06 2.74
C LYS A 51 -9.46 0.39 4.01
N ALA A 52 -10.49 1.22 3.94
CA ALA A 52 -11.16 1.71 5.14
C ALA A 52 -11.90 0.58 5.88
N PRO A 53 -12.72 -0.27 5.23
CA PRO A 53 -13.31 -1.43 5.88
C PRO A 53 -12.30 -2.43 6.42
N CYS A 54 -11.25 -2.74 5.65
CA CYS A 54 -10.15 -3.60 6.08
C CYS A 54 -9.51 -3.11 7.40
N ILE A 55 -9.21 -1.81 7.48
CA ILE A 55 -8.64 -1.17 8.68
C ILE A 55 -9.64 -1.21 9.84
N GLY A 56 -10.93 -0.92 9.59
CA GLY A 56 -11.98 -0.97 10.60
C GLY A 56 -12.12 -2.34 11.24
N LEU A 57 -12.20 -3.39 10.43
CA LEU A 57 -12.25 -4.79 10.91
C LEU A 57 -11.00 -5.14 11.72
N SER A 58 -9.82 -4.78 11.24
CA SER A 58 -8.57 -5.00 11.96
C SER A 58 -8.55 -4.27 13.30
N ALA A 59 -9.05 -3.04 13.34
CA ALA A 59 -9.12 -2.26 14.57
C ALA A 59 -10.01 -2.90 15.64
N LEU A 60 -11.11 -3.57 15.25
CA LEU A 60 -11.95 -4.32 16.18
C LEU A 60 -11.18 -5.49 16.82
N HIS A 61 -10.50 -6.30 16.02
CA HIS A 61 -9.68 -7.41 16.54
C HIS A 61 -8.58 -6.91 17.48
N LEU A 62 -7.88 -5.83 17.12
CA LEU A 62 -6.84 -5.25 17.96
C LEU A 62 -7.41 -4.65 19.25
N ARG A 63 -8.59 -4.01 19.20
CA ARG A 63 -9.26 -3.47 20.37
C ARG A 63 -9.57 -4.52 21.43
N GLN A 64 -9.94 -5.74 21.02
CA GLN A 64 -10.17 -6.83 21.94
C GLN A 64 -8.90 -7.29 22.67
N LEU A 65 -7.74 -7.15 22.03
CA LEU A 65 -6.45 -7.47 22.62
C LEU A 65 -5.93 -6.34 23.51
N ASP A 66 -5.98 -5.10 23.01
CA ASP A 66 -5.55 -3.90 23.74
C ASP A 66 -6.23 -2.66 23.13
N PRO A 67 -7.22 -2.06 23.80
CA PRO A 67 -7.93 -0.85 23.32
C PRO A 67 -7.02 0.36 23.08
N GLU A 68 -5.89 0.44 23.78
CA GLU A 68 -4.92 1.54 23.68
C GLU A 68 -3.73 1.18 22.77
N ALA A 69 -3.76 0.03 22.09
CA ALA A 69 -2.71 -0.35 21.17
C ALA A 69 -2.49 0.69 20.08
N VAL A 70 -1.23 0.90 19.72
CA VAL A 70 -0.86 1.64 18.51
C VAL A 70 -0.83 0.67 17.34
N MET A 71 -1.67 0.93 16.35
CA MET A 71 -1.81 0.17 15.12
C MET A 71 -1.00 0.84 14.01
N ALA A 72 -0.10 0.09 13.38
CA ALA A 72 0.57 0.49 12.14
C ALA A 72 -0.01 -0.31 10.96
N VAL A 73 -0.54 0.40 9.97
CA VAL A 73 -1.07 -0.16 8.73
C VAL A 73 0.00 -0.03 7.65
N LEU A 74 0.42 -1.16 7.10
CA LEU A 74 1.45 -1.24 6.07
C LEU A 74 0.91 -2.00 4.85
N THR A 75 1.35 -1.61 3.67
CA THR A 75 1.06 -2.32 2.42
C THR A 75 2.08 -3.43 2.20
N ALA A 76 1.63 -4.64 1.85
CA ALA A 76 2.49 -5.81 1.67
C ALA A 76 3.23 -5.81 0.32
N ASP A 77 2.79 -4.99 -0.62
CA ASP A 77 3.23 -4.92 -2.02
C ASP A 77 4.21 -3.78 -2.33
N HIS A 78 4.55 -2.96 -1.35
CA HIS A 78 5.52 -1.88 -1.54
C HIS A 78 6.97 -2.37 -1.41
N TYR A 79 7.82 -1.88 -2.32
CA TYR A 79 9.26 -1.99 -2.19
C TYR A 79 9.81 -0.94 -1.22
N ILE A 80 10.73 -1.36 -0.35
CA ILE A 80 11.42 -0.49 0.60
C ILE A 80 12.87 -0.95 0.71
N GLU A 81 13.79 -0.10 0.31
CA GLU A 81 15.23 -0.39 0.29
C GLU A 81 15.85 -0.33 1.70
N ARG A 82 15.47 0.67 2.49
CA ARG A 82 16.07 0.99 3.80
C ARG A 82 15.15 0.56 4.95
N ALA A 83 15.08 -0.75 5.21
CA ALA A 83 14.20 -1.32 6.22
C ALA A 83 14.49 -0.82 7.65
N ASP A 84 15.78 -0.58 8.00
CA ASP A 84 16.14 -0.02 9.31
C ASP A 84 15.61 1.38 9.51
N GLU A 85 15.62 2.21 8.46
CA GLU A 85 15.06 3.55 8.51
C GLU A 85 13.54 3.52 8.64
N LEU A 86 12.87 2.62 7.92
CA LEU A 86 11.43 2.41 8.12
C LEU A 86 11.11 2.07 9.58
N ARG A 87 11.85 1.14 10.21
CA ARG A 87 11.62 0.76 11.61
C ARG A 87 11.80 1.93 12.57
N ARG A 88 12.84 2.77 12.35
CA ARG A 88 13.04 4.00 13.15
C ARG A 88 11.87 4.98 12.97
N ALA A 89 11.44 5.19 11.73
CA ALA A 89 10.30 6.06 11.41
C ALA A 89 8.98 5.55 12.03
N LEU A 90 8.73 4.24 11.98
CA LEU A 90 7.57 3.63 12.64
C LEU A 90 7.61 3.82 14.15
N GLY A 91 8.78 3.70 14.78
CA GLY A 91 8.95 3.98 16.20
C GLY A 91 8.65 5.44 16.56
N ALA A 92 9.11 6.40 15.75
CA ALA A 92 8.81 7.82 15.92
C ALA A 92 7.31 8.09 15.70
N ALA A 93 6.72 7.51 14.65
CA ALA A 93 5.29 7.65 14.35
C ALA A 93 4.41 7.08 15.47
N ALA A 94 4.80 5.93 16.04
CA ALA A 94 4.09 5.35 17.17
C ALA A 94 4.08 6.28 18.40
N GLN A 95 5.19 6.95 18.70
CA GLN A 95 5.25 7.94 19.78
C GLN A 95 4.28 9.10 19.51
N VAL A 96 4.25 9.66 18.30
CA VAL A 96 3.32 10.75 17.93
C VAL A 96 1.86 10.29 18.00
N ALA A 97 1.58 9.05 17.57
CA ALA A 97 0.25 8.47 17.60
C ALA A 97 -0.31 8.30 19.03
N THR A 98 0.57 8.12 20.04
CA THR A 98 0.11 8.05 21.46
C THR A 98 -0.55 9.33 21.94
N GLU A 99 -0.29 10.48 21.29
CA GLU A 99 -0.94 11.76 21.57
C GLU A 99 -2.38 11.87 20.99
N GLY A 100 -2.87 10.81 20.34
CA GLY A 100 -4.22 10.79 19.73
C GLY A 100 -4.25 11.29 18.29
N ARG A 101 -3.11 11.39 17.61
CA ARG A 101 -3.01 11.84 16.21
C ARG A 101 -3.07 10.68 15.24
N LEU A 102 -3.60 10.96 14.05
CA LEU A 102 -3.37 10.13 12.86
C LEU A 102 -2.00 10.50 12.27
N VAL A 103 -1.15 9.52 12.02
CA VAL A 103 0.19 9.74 11.47
C VAL A 103 0.35 9.02 10.15
N THR A 104 0.97 9.68 9.16
CA THR A 104 1.38 9.04 7.91
C THR A 104 2.86 9.30 7.63
N LEU A 105 3.49 8.38 6.87
CA LEU A 105 4.85 8.57 6.37
C LEU A 105 4.81 9.24 5.00
N GLY A 106 5.51 10.33 4.85
CA GLY A 106 5.58 11.10 3.61
C GLY A 106 6.87 10.86 2.85
N ILE A 107 6.80 10.60 1.55
CA ILE A 107 7.96 10.38 0.69
C ILE A 107 8.25 11.65 -0.11
N GLN A 108 9.51 12.08 -0.16
CA GLN A 108 9.91 13.25 -0.95
C GLN A 108 9.68 12.99 -2.45
N PRO A 109 8.84 13.79 -3.14
CA PRO A 109 8.66 13.66 -4.58
C PRO A 109 9.96 13.94 -5.35
N ASN A 110 10.29 13.07 -6.29
CA ASN A 110 11.40 13.24 -7.23
C ASN A 110 10.92 13.46 -8.68
N ARG A 111 9.62 13.34 -8.92
CA ARG A 111 8.93 13.58 -10.20
C ARG A 111 7.47 13.96 -9.98
N PRO A 112 6.79 14.57 -10.97
CA PRO A 112 5.36 14.88 -10.86
C PRO A 112 4.49 13.64 -11.16
N ALA A 113 4.36 12.73 -10.17
CA ALA A 113 3.56 11.52 -10.31
C ALA A 113 2.07 11.82 -10.15
N THR A 114 1.26 11.49 -11.16
CA THR A 114 -0.21 11.67 -11.13
C THR A 114 -0.95 10.47 -10.53
N GLY A 115 -0.25 9.37 -10.27
CA GLY A 115 -0.80 8.15 -9.67
C GLY A 115 -0.78 8.15 -8.14
N TYR A 116 -0.16 9.14 -7.50
CA TYR A 116 0.03 9.20 -6.04
C TYR A 116 -0.80 10.30 -5.39
N GLY A 117 -1.12 10.09 -4.12
CA GLY A 117 -1.60 11.14 -3.24
C GLY A 117 -0.48 12.07 -2.79
N TYR A 118 -0.78 13.33 -2.62
CA TYR A 118 0.15 14.38 -2.16
C TYR A 118 -0.32 14.97 -0.84
N ILE A 119 0.61 15.15 0.08
CA ILE A 119 0.39 15.67 1.43
C ILE A 119 1.10 17.02 1.54
N GLU A 120 0.35 18.13 1.67
CA GLU A 120 0.92 19.44 1.98
C GLU A 120 1.28 19.51 3.45
N ARG A 121 2.57 19.72 3.77
CA ARG A 121 2.99 19.96 5.14
C ARG A 121 2.63 21.37 5.61
N GLY A 122 2.17 21.47 6.85
CA GLY A 122 1.96 22.71 7.59
C GLY A 122 3.15 23.05 8.48
N GLU A 123 2.84 23.58 9.67
CA GLU A 123 3.84 23.88 10.70
C GLU A 123 4.53 22.61 11.23
N LYS A 124 5.78 22.77 11.65
CA LYS A 124 6.51 21.74 12.38
C LYS A 124 5.92 21.61 13.79
N LEU A 125 5.47 20.42 14.15
CA LEU A 125 4.89 20.12 15.45
C LEU A 125 5.97 19.74 16.47
N ALA A 126 6.90 18.87 16.05
CA ALA A 126 7.92 18.31 16.93
C ALA A 126 9.12 17.77 16.14
N GLN A 127 10.11 17.27 16.87
CA GLN A 127 11.12 16.34 16.39
C GLN A 127 11.14 15.14 17.32
N VAL A 128 10.92 13.94 16.77
CA VAL A 128 10.80 12.69 17.54
C VAL A 128 11.80 11.68 16.99
N SER A 129 12.70 11.20 17.83
CA SER A 129 13.74 10.22 17.46
C SER A 129 14.56 10.60 16.21
N GLY A 130 14.82 11.90 16.03
CA GLY A 130 15.56 12.44 14.89
C GLY A 130 14.69 12.78 13.65
N HIS A 131 13.40 12.39 13.63
CA HIS A 131 12.47 12.71 12.55
C HIS A 131 11.68 13.98 12.84
N ASP A 132 11.57 14.86 11.85
CA ASP A 132 10.70 16.02 11.92
C ASP A 132 9.24 15.59 11.74
N VAL A 133 8.35 16.14 12.54
CA VAL A 133 6.91 15.88 12.50
C VAL A 133 6.19 17.17 12.10
N TYR A 134 5.39 17.12 11.06
CA TYR A 134 4.63 18.27 10.57
C TYR A 134 3.13 18.00 10.65
N ARG A 135 2.34 19.04 10.91
CA ARG A 135 0.89 18.98 10.70
C ARG A 135 0.60 18.80 9.20
N VAL A 136 -0.36 17.97 8.87
CA VAL A 136 -0.90 17.91 7.51
C VAL A 136 -1.85 19.09 7.33
N LYS A 137 -1.59 19.90 6.29
CA LYS A 137 -2.44 21.02 5.93
C LYS A 137 -3.51 20.63 4.90
N LYS A 138 -3.12 19.78 3.96
CA LYS A 138 -4.02 19.29 2.91
C LYS A 138 -3.53 17.96 2.39
N PHE A 139 -4.49 17.11 2.09
CA PHE A 139 -4.30 15.85 1.37
C PHE A 139 -4.94 16.01 -0.03
N THR A 140 -4.30 15.52 -1.09
CA THR A 140 -4.83 15.60 -2.45
C THR A 140 -4.48 14.31 -3.18
N GLU A 141 -5.50 13.50 -3.46
CA GLU A 141 -5.32 12.21 -4.13
C GLU A 141 -5.30 12.40 -5.65
N LYS A 142 -4.31 11.81 -6.32
CA LYS A 142 -4.16 11.71 -7.78
C LYS A 142 -4.43 13.01 -8.54
N PRO A 143 -3.62 14.07 -8.32
CA PRO A 143 -3.77 15.34 -9.00
C PRO A 143 -3.50 15.22 -10.51
N ASP A 144 -3.94 16.20 -11.28
CA ASP A 144 -3.50 16.32 -12.67
C ASP A 144 -2.01 16.67 -12.78
N LEU A 145 -1.44 16.53 -13.97
CA LEU A 145 0.00 16.71 -14.19
C LEU A 145 0.48 18.13 -13.83
N ALA A 146 -0.28 19.16 -14.17
CA ALA A 146 0.11 20.55 -13.88
C ALA A 146 0.15 20.82 -12.36
N THR A 147 -0.84 20.28 -11.64
CA THR A 147 -0.91 20.33 -10.17
C THR A 147 0.23 19.54 -9.54
N ALA A 148 0.50 18.32 -10.04
CA ALA A 148 1.61 17.50 -9.55
C ALA A 148 2.98 18.17 -9.75
N GLN A 149 3.19 18.85 -10.89
CA GLN A 149 4.40 19.64 -11.15
C GLN A 149 4.55 20.77 -10.14
N ALA A 150 3.50 21.57 -9.94
CA ALA A 150 3.51 22.66 -8.98
C ALA A 150 3.79 22.16 -7.53
N PHE A 151 3.23 21.01 -7.14
CA PHE A 151 3.46 20.40 -5.85
C PHE A 151 4.93 19.97 -5.67
N THR A 152 5.49 19.29 -6.68
CA THR A 152 6.89 18.82 -6.66
C THR A 152 7.87 20.00 -6.60
N GLU A 153 7.68 21.04 -7.42
CA GLU A 153 8.53 22.22 -7.48
C GLU A 153 8.49 23.07 -6.18
N SER A 154 7.34 23.06 -5.49
CA SER A 154 7.18 23.84 -4.24
C SER A 154 8.04 23.33 -3.09
N GLY A 155 8.46 22.07 -3.08
CA GLY A 155 9.20 21.42 -1.99
C GLY A 155 8.44 21.29 -0.67
N ARG A 156 7.12 21.56 -0.67
CA ARG A 156 6.26 21.50 0.52
C ARG A 156 5.36 20.29 0.58
N TYR A 157 5.38 19.46 -0.45
CA TYR A 157 4.53 18.29 -0.57
C TYR A 157 5.35 17.00 -0.48
N TYR A 158 4.72 15.99 0.09
CA TYR A 158 5.22 14.63 0.13
C TYR A 158 4.22 13.72 -0.56
N TRP A 159 4.69 12.63 -1.19
CA TRP A 159 3.79 11.56 -1.60
C TRP A 159 3.25 10.82 -0.39
N ASN A 160 1.98 10.48 -0.43
CA ASN A 160 1.39 9.55 0.52
C ASN A 160 1.93 8.14 0.28
N SER A 161 2.64 7.61 1.27
CA SER A 161 3.16 6.25 1.18
C SER A 161 2.09 5.17 1.36
N GLY A 162 0.87 5.52 1.79
CA GLY A 162 -0.18 4.59 2.18
C GLY A 162 0.12 3.82 3.47
N MET A 163 1.11 4.27 4.24
CA MET A 163 1.44 3.74 5.56
C MET A 163 0.93 4.69 6.64
N PHE A 164 0.14 4.14 7.57
CA PHE A 164 -0.57 4.91 8.59
C PHE A 164 -0.34 4.35 9.98
N ILE A 165 -0.23 5.22 10.97
CA ILE A 165 0.00 4.86 12.35
C ILE A 165 -0.92 5.68 13.25
N TRP A 166 -1.65 5.03 14.15
CA TRP A 166 -2.59 5.64 15.09
C TRP A 166 -2.90 4.73 16.26
N LYS A 167 -3.54 5.23 17.31
CA LYS A 167 -4.18 4.36 18.30
C LYS A 167 -5.43 3.72 17.71
N VAL A 168 -5.72 2.50 18.13
CA VAL A 168 -6.97 1.80 17.80
C VAL A 168 -8.17 2.66 18.20
N SER A 169 -8.17 3.24 19.40
CA SER A 169 -9.22 4.15 19.87
C SER A 169 -9.37 5.39 18.99
N THR A 170 -8.27 5.96 18.49
CA THR A 170 -8.29 7.16 17.62
C THR A 170 -8.95 6.86 16.28
N ILE A 171 -8.54 5.79 15.59
CA ILE A 171 -9.14 5.49 14.28
C ILE A 171 -10.60 5.09 14.37
N LEU A 172 -11.02 4.37 15.43
CA LEU A 172 -12.42 4.04 15.65
C LEU A 172 -13.25 5.30 15.91
N HIS A 173 -12.70 6.28 16.64
CA HIS A 173 -13.37 7.57 16.83
C HIS A 173 -13.48 8.37 15.52
N GLU A 174 -12.46 8.35 14.66
CA GLU A 174 -12.55 8.99 13.35
C GLU A 174 -13.56 8.28 12.42
N PHE A 175 -13.72 6.95 12.49
CA PHE A 175 -14.79 6.25 11.80
C PHE A 175 -16.18 6.67 12.32
N GLU A 176 -16.35 6.82 13.64
CA GLU A 176 -17.59 7.32 14.22
C GLU A 176 -17.96 8.71 13.69
N LYS A 177 -16.97 9.62 13.64
CA LYS A 177 -17.13 11.02 13.23
C LYS A 177 -17.36 11.16 11.73
N LEU A 178 -16.59 10.48 10.90
CA LEU A 178 -16.47 10.72 9.47
C LEU A 178 -17.18 9.68 8.59
N MET A 179 -17.38 8.47 9.12
CA MET A 179 -18.07 7.36 8.43
C MET A 179 -19.10 6.70 9.37
N PRO A 180 -20.11 7.43 9.87
CA PRO A 180 -20.99 6.96 10.95
C PRO A 180 -21.80 5.71 10.57
N GLN A 181 -22.16 5.54 9.30
CA GLN A 181 -22.88 4.35 8.83
C GLN A 181 -21.97 3.11 8.92
N PHE A 182 -20.73 3.22 8.45
CA PHE A 182 -19.74 2.15 8.57
C PHE A 182 -19.40 1.85 10.04
N TYR A 183 -19.26 2.89 10.87
CA TYR A 183 -19.02 2.71 12.31
C TYR A 183 -20.14 1.92 13.00
N ALA A 184 -21.40 2.20 12.65
CA ALA A 184 -22.54 1.42 13.18
C ALA A 184 -22.45 -0.06 12.79
N GLN A 185 -22.00 -0.37 11.57
CA GLN A 185 -21.71 -1.72 11.11
C GLN A 185 -20.56 -2.37 11.89
N LEU A 186 -19.49 -1.62 12.16
CA LEU A 186 -18.38 -2.09 13.00
C LEU A 186 -18.85 -2.45 14.42
N ILE A 187 -19.70 -1.62 15.04
CA ILE A 187 -20.24 -1.91 16.38
C ILE A 187 -21.11 -3.18 16.39
N GLU A 188 -21.86 -3.44 15.33
CA GLU A 188 -22.65 -4.67 15.20
C GLU A 188 -21.74 -5.92 15.08
N ILE A 189 -20.68 -5.83 14.30
CA ILE A 189 -19.66 -6.90 14.19
C ILE A 189 -18.95 -7.12 15.53
N ASP A 190 -18.52 -6.03 16.18
CA ASP A 190 -17.80 -6.10 17.45
C ASP A 190 -18.59 -6.80 18.56
N ALA A 191 -19.88 -6.58 18.62
CA ALA A 191 -20.75 -7.24 19.61
C ALA A 191 -20.85 -8.77 19.40
N ALA A 192 -20.55 -9.25 18.18
CA ALA A 192 -20.60 -10.67 17.84
C ALA A 192 -19.21 -11.34 17.90
N LEU A 193 -18.12 -10.58 17.86
CA LEU A 193 -16.76 -11.12 17.87
C LEU A 193 -16.51 -12.02 19.09
N GLY A 194 -15.94 -13.20 18.86
CA GLY A 194 -15.67 -14.20 19.89
C GLY A 194 -16.91 -14.97 20.36
N THR A 195 -18.08 -14.74 19.77
CA THR A 195 -19.32 -15.49 20.06
C THR A 195 -19.61 -16.56 18.99
N ALA A 196 -20.59 -17.43 19.25
CA ALA A 196 -21.05 -18.40 18.26
C ALA A 196 -21.74 -17.75 17.04
N GLU A 197 -22.11 -16.48 17.10
CA GLU A 197 -22.79 -15.74 16.04
C GLU A 197 -21.85 -14.92 15.16
N GLU A 198 -20.56 -14.89 15.48
CA GLU A 198 -19.54 -14.06 14.81
C GLU A 198 -19.60 -14.18 13.28
N GLN A 199 -19.50 -15.41 12.75
CA GLN A 199 -19.48 -15.63 11.31
C GLN A 199 -20.78 -15.17 10.62
N VAL A 200 -21.93 -15.48 11.22
CA VAL A 200 -23.24 -15.13 10.66
C VAL A 200 -23.45 -13.62 10.65
N VAL A 201 -23.03 -12.93 11.72
CA VAL A 201 -23.13 -11.48 11.82
C VAL A 201 -22.17 -10.82 10.83
N LEU A 202 -20.92 -11.30 10.78
CA LEU A 202 -19.92 -10.79 9.85
C LEU A 202 -20.42 -10.89 8.40
N GLU A 203 -20.87 -12.06 7.93
CA GLU A 203 -21.40 -12.24 6.59
C GLU A 203 -22.56 -11.29 6.27
N ARG A 204 -23.52 -11.20 7.18
CA ARG A 204 -24.71 -10.36 7.00
C ARG A 204 -24.39 -8.87 6.95
N VAL A 205 -23.47 -8.42 7.78
CA VAL A 205 -23.09 -7.00 7.87
C VAL A 205 -22.14 -6.64 6.73
N TRP A 206 -21.12 -7.47 6.49
CA TRP A 206 -20.08 -7.22 5.49
C TRP A 206 -20.65 -7.08 4.07
N ALA A 207 -21.66 -7.86 3.72
CA ALA A 207 -22.38 -7.75 2.44
C ALA A 207 -23.03 -6.37 2.19
N LYS A 208 -23.13 -5.51 3.21
CA LYS A 208 -23.71 -4.17 3.13
C LYS A 208 -22.69 -3.05 3.29
N VAL A 209 -21.43 -3.40 3.50
CA VAL A 209 -20.35 -2.43 3.65
C VAL A 209 -20.04 -1.83 2.28
N GLU A 210 -20.01 -0.50 2.21
CA GLU A 210 -19.65 0.21 1.00
C GLU A 210 -18.13 0.19 0.79
N ASN A 211 -17.70 0.14 -0.48
CA ASN A 211 -16.30 0.22 -0.83
C ASN A 211 -15.78 1.66 -0.62
N GLU A 212 -14.82 1.83 0.27
CA GLU A 212 -14.22 3.13 0.56
C GLU A 212 -12.73 3.01 0.86
N THR A 213 -11.96 4.02 0.45
CA THR A 213 -10.56 4.13 0.80
C THR A 213 -10.38 4.87 2.11
N ILE A 214 -9.33 4.54 2.86
CA ILE A 214 -8.98 5.28 4.08
C ILE A 214 -8.59 6.74 3.77
N ASP A 215 -8.07 6.96 2.57
CA ASP A 215 -7.62 8.26 2.10
C ASP A 215 -8.82 9.22 1.99
N TYR A 216 -9.88 8.86 1.26
CA TYR A 216 -11.08 9.69 1.11
C TYR A 216 -12.00 9.64 2.33
N GLY A 217 -12.18 8.46 2.92
CA GLY A 217 -13.06 8.29 4.07
C GLY A 217 -12.59 9.04 5.31
N ILE A 218 -11.30 9.06 5.56
CA ILE A 218 -10.70 9.58 6.79
C ILE A 218 -9.62 10.63 6.53
N MET A 219 -8.51 10.28 5.83
CA MET A 219 -7.29 11.09 5.84
C MET A 219 -7.45 12.49 5.24
N GLU A 220 -8.29 12.67 4.21
CA GLU A 220 -8.59 13.99 3.63
C GLU A 220 -9.49 14.84 4.51
N ARG A 221 -10.22 14.24 5.45
CA ARG A 221 -11.28 14.88 6.24
C ARG A 221 -10.94 15.07 7.71
N ALA A 222 -9.98 14.29 8.22
CA ALA A 222 -9.54 14.36 9.61
C ALA A 222 -8.74 15.64 9.88
N GLU A 223 -8.92 16.21 11.08
CA GLU A 223 -8.35 17.52 11.45
C GLU A 223 -6.96 17.40 12.08
N ASP A 224 -6.67 16.34 12.82
CA ASP A 224 -5.41 16.16 13.55
C ASP A 224 -4.54 15.06 12.92
N VAL A 225 -4.04 15.36 11.73
CA VAL A 225 -3.15 14.48 10.97
C VAL A 225 -1.73 15.03 10.99
N ALA A 226 -0.76 14.16 11.27
CA ALA A 226 0.65 14.45 11.20
C ALA A 226 1.33 13.68 10.07
N VAL A 227 2.35 14.29 9.43
CA VAL A 227 3.22 13.62 8.46
C VAL A 227 4.64 13.60 8.96
N ILE A 228 5.29 12.46 8.84
CA ILE A 228 6.72 12.28 9.08
C ILE A 228 7.40 12.04 7.74
N PRO A 229 8.22 13.00 7.24
CA PRO A 229 9.00 12.78 6.03
C PRO A 229 10.07 11.71 6.25
N VAL A 230 10.16 10.78 5.31
CA VAL A 230 11.13 9.68 5.38
C VAL A 230 11.80 9.45 4.02
N ASP A 231 13.04 9.00 4.08
CA ASP A 231 13.79 8.51 2.92
C ASP A 231 14.12 7.03 3.14
N ILE A 232 13.24 6.18 2.72
CA ILE A 232 13.30 4.72 2.90
C ILE A 232 13.53 3.95 1.60
N GLY A 233 13.80 4.64 0.48
CA GLY A 233 13.89 4.02 -0.84
C GLY A 233 12.56 3.36 -1.24
N TRP A 234 11.46 4.09 -1.04
CA TRP A 234 10.11 3.58 -1.24
C TRP A 234 9.68 3.62 -2.72
N SER A 235 8.99 2.56 -3.13
CA SER A 235 8.21 2.51 -4.37
C SER A 235 6.96 1.65 -4.17
N ASP A 236 5.85 2.07 -4.78
CA ASP A 236 4.60 1.29 -4.80
C ASP A 236 4.62 0.14 -5.83
N VAL A 237 5.69 0.05 -6.64
CA VAL A 237 5.83 -0.92 -7.75
C VAL A 237 4.59 -0.96 -8.66
N GLY A 238 3.98 0.21 -8.88
CA GLY A 238 2.69 0.36 -9.57
C GLY A 238 2.71 0.07 -11.07
N SER A 239 3.87 -0.20 -11.70
CA SER A 239 3.97 -0.53 -13.11
C SER A 239 5.24 -1.33 -13.42
N TRP A 240 5.22 -2.03 -14.55
CA TRP A 240 6.41 -2.70 -15.09
C TRP A 240 7.59 -1.74 -15.31
N ALA A 241 7.32 -0.49 -15.68
CA ALA A 241 8.36 0.52 -15.85
C ALA A 241 9.09 0.87 -14.53
N THR A 242 8.42 0.73 -13.40
CA THR A 242 9.02 0.95 -12.08
C THR A 242 10.12 -0.07 -11.78
N LEU A 243 10.05 -1.27 -12.32
CA LEU A 243 11.10 -2.28 -12.18
C LEU A 243 12.42 -1.85 -12.82
N LEU A 244 12.39 -1.03 -13.88
CA LEU A 244 13.59 -0.42 -14.48
C LEU A 244 14.32 0.52 -13.51
N GLU A 245 13.61 1.10 -12.56
CA GLU A 245 14.17 2.01 -11.55
C GLU A 245 14.72 1.24 -10.33
N LEU A 246 14.19 0.04 -10.07
CA LEU A 246 14.48 -0.75 -8.87
C LEU A 246 15.48 -1.87 -9.09
N LEU A 247 15.53 -2.46 -10.28
CA LEU A 247 16.39 -3.60 -10.56
C LEU A 247 17.72 -3.16 -11.20
N PRO A 248 18.81 -3.92 -11.02
CA PRO A 248 20.08 -3.63 -11.65
C PRO A 248 19.98 -3.61 -13.18
N ALA A 249 20.47 -2.53 -13.80
CA ALA A 249 20.53 -2.39 -15.24
C ALA A 249 21.90 -2.80 -15.78
N ASP A 250 21.94 -3.26 -17.04
CA ASP A 250 23.17 -3.48 -17.78
C ASP A 250 23.83 -2.14 -18.25
N ALA A 251 24.93 -2.24 -19.02
CA ALA A 251 25.67 -1.07 -19.49
C ALA A 251 24.85 -0.17 -20.44
N GLU A 252 23.86 -0.72 -21.12
CA GLU A 252 22.93 -0.05 -22.03
C GLU A 252 21.67 0.44 -21.34
N GLY A 253 21.57 0.27 -20.00
CA GLY A 253 20.43 0.68 -19.21
C GLY A 253 19.24 -0.28 -19.29
N ASN A 254 19.43 -1.52 -19.76
CA ASN A 254 18.37 -2.51 -19.80
C ASN A 254 18.30 -3.29 -18.50
N VAL A 255 17.09 -3.61 -18.08
CA VAL A 255 16.80 -4.57 -17.01
C VAL A 255 16.32 -5.87 -17.64
N ILE A 256 17.11 -6.93 -17.47
CA ILE A 256 16.84 -8.23 -18.06
C ILE A 256 16.53 -9.25 -16.96
N VAL A 257 15.34 -9.83 -17.04
CA VAL A 257 14.91 -10.92 -16.17
C VAL A 257 14.58 -12.13 -17.06
N GLY A 258 15.40 -13.17 -17.00
CA GLY A 258 15.27 -14.36 -17.84
C GLY A 258 16.27 -14.40 -18.98
N GLN A 259 15.90 -15.09 -20.09
CA GLN A 259 16.81 -15.28 -21.23
C GLN A 259 16.56 -14.22 -22.31
N HIS A 260 17.60 -13.44 -22.62
CA HIS A 260 17.52 -12.37 -23.62
C HIS A 260 18.80 -12.29 -24.47
N ILE A 261 18.63 -11.97 -25.75
CA ILE A 261 19.70 -11.55 -26.66
C ILE A 261 19.21 -10.30 -27.40
N GLY A 262 19.89 -9.16 -27.21
CA GLY A 262 19.55 -7.89 -27.83
C GLY A 262 20.62 -7.42 -28.80
N LEU A 263 20.22 -6.83 -29.92
CA LEU A 263 21.05 -6.04 -30.82
C LEU A 263 20.50 -4.61 -30.81
N ASP A 264 21.34 -3.63 -30.43
CA ASP A 264 20.93 -2.22 -30.33
C ASP A 264 19.69 -2.01 -29.45
N THR A 265 19.62 -2.69 -28.28
CA THR A 265 18.55 -2.60 -27.31
C THR A 265 18.99 -1.74 -26.13
N LYS A 266 18.24 -0.66 -25.81
CA LYS A 266 18.61 0.34 -24.80
C LYS A 266 17.43 0.75 -23.93
N GLY A 267 17.67 0.93 -22.62
CA GLY A 267 16.67 1.44 -21.68
C GLY A 267 15.42 0.57 -21.53
N CYS A 268 15.50 -0.70 -21.91
CA CYS A 268 14.36 -1.61 -21.97
C CYS A 268 14.24 -2.48 -20.72
N LEU A 269 12.99 -2.78 -20.32
CA LEU A 269 12.69 -3.91 -19.46
C LEU A 269 12.36 -5.11 -20.34
N VAL A 270 13.08 -6.21 -20.17
CA VAL A 270 12.74 -7.50 -20.80
C VAL A 270 12.60 -8.55 -19.71
N HIS A 271 11.38 -8.99 -19.49
CA HIS A 271 11.06 -10.09 -18.58
C HIS A 271 10.62 -11.30 -19.39
N SER A 272 11.26 -12.44 -19.18
CA SER A 272 10.89 -13.71 -19.81
C SER A 272 10.88 -14.84 -18.80
N SER A 273 9.75 -15.53 -18.67
CA SER A 273 9.59 -16.64 -17.72
C SER A 273 10.21 -17.95 -18.23
N ARG A 274 10.21 -18.24 -19.54
CA ARG A 274 10.63 -19.54 -20.08
C ARG A 274 11.40 -19.48 -21.39
N ARG A 275 10.98 -18.66 -22.36
CA ARG A 275 11.58 -18.68 -23.69
C ARG A 275 12.64 -17.60 -23.86
N LEU A 276 13.53 -17.83 -24.80
CA LEU A 276 14.48 -16.80 -25.22
C LEU A 276 13.72 -15.66 -25.93
N VAL A 277 13.84 -14.46 -25.40
CA VAL A 277 13.38 -13.23 -26.05
C VAL A 277 14.56 -12.62 -26.81
N THR A 278 14.36 -12.28 -28.07
CA THR A 278 15.35 -11.58 -28.87
C THR A 278 14.81 -10.24 -29.34
N THR A 279 15.62 -9.20 -29.28
CA THR A 279 15.22 -7.84 -29.65
C THR A 279 16.25 -7.19 -30.57
N ILE A 280 15.80 -6.34 -31.49
CA ILE A 280 16.67 -5.57 -32.39
C ILE A 280 16.15 -4.15 -32.44
N GLY A 281 17.03 -3.18 -32.12
CA GLY A 281 16.73 -1.76 -32.23
C GLY A 281 15.60 -1.26 -31.34
N LEU A 282 15.38 -1.88 -30.18
CA LEU A 282 14.39 -1.41 -29.20
C LEU A 282 14.99 -0.34 -28.29
N GLU A 283 14.24 0.72 -28.06
CA GLU A 283 14.61 1.79 -27.13
C GLU A 283 13.39 2.15 -26.24
N ASP A 284 13.62 2.26 -24.92
CA ASP A 284 12.62 2.62 -23.91
C ASP A 284 11.33 1.79 -23.97
N MET A 285 11.47 0.48 -24.14
CA MET A 285 10.35 -0.45 -24.26
C MET A 285 10.26 -1.36 -23.03
N VAL A 286 9.04 -1.79 -22.74
CA VAL A 286 8.70 -2.87 -21.81
C VAL A 286 8.25 -4.08 -22.62
N VAL A 287 8.92 -5.21 -22.42
CA VAL A 287 8.62 -6.52 -23.00
C VAL A 287 8.46 -7.50 -21.86
N VAL A 288 7.24 -8.02 -21.65
CA VAL A 288 6.95 -9.00 -20.60
C VAL A 288 6.31 -10.22 -21.23
N ASP A 289 7.03 -11.33 -21.18
CA ASP A 289 6.58 -12.64 -21.67
C ASP A 289 6.25 -13.52 -20.49
N THR A 290 4.97 -13.85 -20.35
CA THR A 290 4.41 -14.80 -19.38
C THR A 290 4.08 -16.13 -20.05
N GLU A 291 3.45 -17.07 -19.32
CA GLU A 291 3.09 -18.37 -19.91
C GLU A 291 1.94 -18.26 -20.91
N ASP A 292 1.08 -17.28 -20.72
CA ASP A 292 -0.22 -17.09 -21.38
C ASP A 292 -0.27 -15.87 -22.30
N ALA A 293 0.54 -14.83 -22.04
CA ALA A 293 0.49 -13.58 -22.78
C ALA A 293 1.86 -12.94 -23.01
N LEU A 294 1.96 -12.10 -24.04
CA LEU A 294 3.12 -11.24 -24.30
C LEU A 294 2.66 -9.78 -24.34
N LEU A 295 3.20 -8.97 -23.42
CA LEU A 295 3.03 -7.52 -23.43
C LEU A 295 4.25 -6.85 -24.09
N VAL A 296 3.99 -5.93 -25.00
CA VAL A 296 4.99 -5.02 -25.56
C VAL A 296 4.41 -3.61 -25.57
N CYS A 297 5.06 -2.67 -24.88
CA CYS A 297 4.60 -1.27 -24.86
C CYS A 297 5.77 -0.31 -24.60
N PRO A 298 5.66 0.97 -25.00
CA PRO A 298 6.58 2.01 -24.55
C PRO A 298 6.61 2.11 -23.03
N LYS A 299 7.78 2.35 -22.44
CA LYS A 299 7.98 2.51 -21.00
C LYS A 299 7.02 3.54 -20.38
N GLU A 300 6.84 4.67 -21.05
CA GLU A 300 5.96 5.77 -20.64
C GLU A 300 4.47 5.40 -20.63
N ARG A 301 4.10 4.31 -21.32
CA ARG A 301 2.73 3.81 -21.41
C ARG A 301 2.47 2.55 -20.58
N ALA A 302 3.41 2.13 -19.77
CA ALA A 302 3.28 0.89 -18.98
C ALA A 302 2.05 0.89 -18.04
N GLN A 303 1.57 2.04 -17.60
CA GLN A 303 0.32 2.14 -16.80
C GLN A 303 -0.96 1.92 -17.63
N ASP A 304 -0.91 2.01 -18.95
CA ASP A 304 -2.07 1.75 -19.81
C ASP A 304 -2.47 0.26 -19.84
N VAL A 305 -1.65 -0.63 -19.28
CA VAL A 305 -1.95 -2.08 -19.16
C VAL A 305 -3.32 -2.32 -18.50
N LYS A 306 -3.71 -1.48 -17.52
CA LYS A 306 -5.03 -1.56 -16.91
C LYS A 306 -6.16 -1.46 -17.91
N LYS A 307 -6.04 -0.59 -18.93
CA LYS A 307 -7.04 -0.45 -20.00
C LYS A 307 -7.15 -1.72 -20.85
N LEU A 308 -6.02 -2.42 -21.06
CA LEU A 308 -6.03 -3.73 -21.76
C LEU A 308 -6.73 -4.79 -20.94
N VAL A 309 -6.51 -4.82 -19.62
CA VAL A 309 -7.21 -5.72 -18.70
C VAL A 309 -8.72 -5.46 -18.74
N ASP A 310 -9.15 -4.19 -18.72
CA ASP A 310 -10.58 -3.86 -18.82
C ASP A 310 -11.17 -4.31 -20.19
N MET A 311 -10.43 -4.12 -21.30
CA MET A 311 -10.83 -4.61 -22.61
C MET A 311 -10.94 -6.13 -22.66
N LEU A 312 -10.01 -6.87 -22.02
CA LEU A 312 -10.08 -8.35 -21.96
C LEU A 312 -11.34 -8.81 -21.24
N LYS A 313 -11.69 -8.16 -20.11
CA LYS A 313 -12.95 -8.43 -19.38
C LYS A 313 -14.18 -8.18 -20.25
N GLU A 314 -14.24 -7.03 -20.94
CA GLU A 314 -15.34 -6.72 -21.87
C GLU A 314 -15.47 -7.73 -23.01
N MET A 315 -14.35 -8.33 -23.44
CA MET A 315 -14.31 -9.34 -24.49
C MET A 315 -14.58 -10.77 -23.96
N GLY A 316 -14.75 -10.96 -22.63
CA GLY A 316 -14.96 -12.26 -21.99
C GLY A 316 -13.74 -13.19 -22.10
N LYS A 317 -12.54 -12.61 -22.09
CA LYS A 317 -11.27 -13.34 -22.19
C LYS A 317 -10.64 -13.52 -20.82
N ASP A 318 -11.37 -14.14 -19.90
CA ASP A 318 -11.01 -14.30 -18.49
C ASP A 318 -9.77 -15.20 -18.29
N GLU A 319 -9.42 -16.02 -19.29
CA GLU A 319 -8.21 -16.86 -19.28
C GLU A 319 -6.89 -16.08 -19.27
N TYR A 320 -6.92 -14.75 -19.52
CA TYR A 320 -5.76 -13.85 -19.52
C TYR A 320 -5.79 -12.82 -18.40
N LEU A 321 -6.64 -12.99 -17.37
CA LEU A 321 -6.84 -12.06 -16.27
C LEU A 321 -6.21 -12.52 -14.96
#